data_d99b71174375fcca903813b8db9c3bbc
#
_entry.id   d99b71174375fcca903813b8db9c3bbc
#
_cell.length_a   1.000
_cell.length_b   1.000
_cell.length_c   1.000
_cell.angle_alpha   90.00
_cell.angle_beta   90.00
_cell.angle_gamma   90.00
#
_symmetry.space_group_name_H-M   'P 1'
#
loop_
_entity.id
_entity.type
_entity.pdbx_description
1 polymer ?
#
loop_
_entity_poly.entity_id
_entity_poly.type
_entity_poly.pdbx_seq_one_letter_code
_entity_poly.pdbx_strand_id
1 'polypeptide(L)'
;MIKHSAEYDAAVVADSRKQLVRAVFDLVDPDATINSITSNEESPISNSAQVANRGNDESPDTIATLELNRWVLDGSFTIRPSDPADRRGQVGWEGETLSGQDGSFSEPYIEIAVSNIEILQAVTTQFSSKSADGYPTEFEIHVWSGDNLLYTRAVTNNRDTSVVIDGFTVNYPTRARLTIKKWSLPNRVVRVLRLLFGLYETWDTKVLQSVDILTEVTFSGLKIPYSTCDIRVENKDHRFDPYAPNTIFTSIEDRQRIVVELGLYLEDGTVEWLPGGTYYQQSAGWKLQDLTVEWSLVDVIGALTKRNFIVPETLPTKVSGWVEAIMASLGTNFRTNYIVEDAVKDISITATKDDIKDKKCGEMLRFLCMAINAWPRQDFATGYLRVGKLAQDEGNRITLDNMYEYPEMSANDDIADITFKLDNNNEVTFSGNNTESEVSLSVDNPFIHTEADARKAVISCLFEYGGRSFSVKSRGNPSSECGDIQAVDTQF
;
A
#
# COMPACT_ATOMS: atom_id res chain seq x y z
N MET A 1 -8.83 10.88 8.23
CA MET A 1 -7.73 10.82 9.22
C MET A 1 -7.39 9.37 9.55
N ILE A 2 -6.12 9.02 9.61
CA ILE A 2 -5.64 7.65 9.91
C ILE A 2 -5.88 7.34 11.39
N LYS A 3 -6.40 6.14 11.70
CA LYS A 3 -6.63 5.70 13.08
C LYS A 3 -5.31 5.47 13.80
N HIS A 4 -5.21 5.94 15.03
CA HIS A 4 -4.03 5.82 15.89
C HIS A 4 -4.45 5.84 17.36
N SER A 5 -3.49 5.60 18.26
CA SER A 5 -3.72 5.60 19.72
C SER A 5 -3.77 7.02 20.30
N ALA A 6 -4.30 7.14 21.51
CA ALA A 6 -4.26 8.41 22.26
C ALA A 6 -2.82 8.79 22.67
N GLU A 7 -1.96 7.80 22.87
CA GLU A 7 -0.54 7.97 23.14
C GLU A 7 0.18 8.58 21.94
N TYR A 8 -0.24 8.25 20.72
CA TYR A 8 0.25 8.87 19.50
C TYR A 8 -0.09 10.36 19.43
N ASP A 9 -1.32 10.75 19.76
CA ASP A 9 -1.73 12.15 19.80
C ASP A 9 -0.86 12.96 20.77
N ALA A 10 -0.61 12.41 21.97
CA ALA A 10 0.27 13.04 22.95
C ALA A 10 1.71 13.18 22.42
N ALA A 11 2.22 12.15 21.74
CA ALA A 11 3.59 12.16 21.19
C ALA A 11 3.75 13.13 20.01
N VAL A 12 2.72 13.32 19.18
CA VAL A 12 2.74 14.27 18.04
C VAL A 12 2.92 15.71 18.50
N VAL A 13 2.28 16.11 19.59
CA VAL A 13 2.33 17.48 20.11
C VAL A 13 3.48 17.71 21.10
N ALA A 14 4.21 16.67 21.50
CA ALA A 14 5.32 16.78 22.44
C ALA A 14 6.43 17.72 21.93
N ASP A 15 7.07 18.46 22.82
CA ASP A 15 8.16 19.42 22.50
C ASP A 15 9.32 18.72 21.77
N SER A 16 9.66 17.51 22.21
CA SER A 16 10.64 16.64 21.58
C SER A 16 9.95 15.42 21.02
N ARG A 17 9.96 15.25 19.71
CA ARG A 17 9.45 14.04 19.06
C ARG A 17 10.49 13.45 18.14
N LYS A 18 10.56 12.13 18.10
CA LYS A 18 11.42 11.38 17.19
C LYS A 18 10.54 10.65 16.19
N GLN A 19 10.60 11.12 14.95
CA GLN A 19 9.94 10.50 13.82
C GLN A 19 10.85 9.46 13.17
N LEU A 20 10.24 8.42 12.65
CA LEU A 20 10.86 7.37 11.87
C LEU A 20 10.13 7.21 10.55
N VAL A 21 10.84 6.69 9.57
CA VAL A 21 10.26 6.25 8.32
C VAL A 21 10.85 4.89 7.96
N ARG A 22 10.03 4.02 7.42
CA ARG A 22 10.49 2.79 6.78
C ARG A 22 9.76 2.60 5.46
N ALA A 23 10.42 1.95 4.52
CA ALA A 23 9.85 1.57 3.25
C ALA A 23 10.01 0.06 3.05
N VAL A 24 8.94 -0.58 2.61
CA VAL A 24 8.95 -2.00 2.29
C VAL A 24 9.07 -2.15 0.79
N PHE A 25 10.17 -2.75 0.37
CA PHE A 25 10.47 -3.06 -1.02
C PHE A 25 10.07 -4.51 -1.29
N ASP A 26 9.08 -4.70 -2.16
CA ASP A 26 8.46 -6.00 -2.44
C ASP A 26 8.65 -6.37 -3.91
N LEU A 27 9.63 -7.22 -4.19
CA LEU A 27 9.92 -7.84 -5.50
C LEU A 27 9.31 -9.25 -5.58
N VAL A 28 8.16 -9.48 -4.99
CA VAL A 28 7.46 -10.76 -5.10
C VAL A 28 6.60 -10.74 -6.36
N ASP A 29 6.72 -11.77 -7.20
CA ASP A 29 6.00 -11.87 -8.46
C ASP A 29 4.48 -11.77 -8.24
N PRO A 30 3.81 -10.76 -8.82
CA PRO A 30 2.39 -10.55 -8.65
C PRO A 30 1.54 -11.64 -9.31
N ASP A 31 2.06 -12.30 -10.33
CA ASP A 31 1.35 -13.33 -11.09
C ASP A 31 1.54 -14.73 -10.48
N ALA A 32 2.39 -14.86 -9.45
CA ALA A 32 2.61 -16.09 -8.73
C ALA A 32 1.29 -16.66 -8.17
N THR A 33 0.97 -17.87 -8.56
CA THR A 33 -0.22 -18.60 -8.09
C THR A 33 0.22 -19.66 -7.10
N ILE A 34 -0.34 -19.61 -5.89
CA ILE A 34 -0.12 -20.64 -4.86
C ILE A 34 -1.05 -21.80 -5.12
N ASN A 35 -0.50 -22.95 -5.46
CA ASN A 35 -1.27 -24.17 -5.79
C ASN A 35 -1.59 -24.99 -4.55
N SER A 36 -0.63 -25.13 -3.63
CA SER A 36 -0.81 -25.84 -2.36
C SER A 36 0.23 -25.41 -1.33
N ILE A 37 -0.12 -25.56 -0.07
CA ILE A 37 0.78 -25.40 1.08
C ILE A 37 0.70 -26.68 1.90
N THR A 38 1.82 -27.31 2.15
CA THR A 38 1.92 -28.61 2.86
C THR A 38 3.01 -28.55 3.92
N SER A 39 2.86 -29.40 4.94
CA SER A 39 3.83 -29.58 6.02
C SER A 39 3.97 -31.07 6.33
N ASN A 40 5.09 -31.49 6.91
CA ASN A 40 5.23 -32.83 7.47
C ASN A 40 4.64 -32.96 8.89
N GLU A 41 4.09 -31.89 9.43
CA GLU A 41 3.39 -31.90 10.72
C GLU A 41 1.87 -31.81 10.50
N GLU A 42 1.09 -32.59 11.28
CA GLU A 42 -0.34 -32.79 11.01
C GLU A 42 -1.23 -31.61 11.47
N SER A 43 -0.78 -30.84 12.43
CA SER A 43 -1.64 -29.81 13.06
C SER A 43 -1.08 -28.41 12.91
N PRO A 44 -1.38 -27.71 11.82
CA PRO A 44 -1.17 -26.30 11.80
C PRO A 44 -2.11 -25.62 12.82
N ILE A 45 -1.52 -25.00 13.80
CA ILE A 45 -2.27 -24.23 14.81
C ILE A 45 -2.77 -22.93 14.20
N SER A 46 -2.09 -22.39 13.22
CA SER A 46 -2.49 -21.20 12.47
C SER A 46 -2.96 -21.55 11.06
N ASN A 47 -3.45 -20.54 10.34
CA ASN A 47 -3.87 -20.73 8.96
C ASN A 47 -2.63 -20.78 8.03
N SER A 48 -2.23 -21.98 7.62
CA SER A 48 -1.07 -22.17 6.76
C SER A 48 -1.19 -21.47 5.40
N ALA A 49 -2.41 -21.23 4.90
CA ALA A 49 -2.63 -20.52 3.64
C ALA A 49 -2.17 -19.05 3.68
N GLN A 50 -2.02 -18.46 4.86
CA GLN A 50 -1.54 -17.08 5.00
C GLN A 50 -0.02 -16.96 4.87
N VAL A 51 0.73 -18.06 4.89
CA VAL A 51 2.20 -18.04 4.79
C VAL A 51 2.67 -17.36 3.50
N ALA A 52 1.95 -17.54 2.40
CA ALA A 52 2.29 -16.93 1.11
C ALA A 52 1.53 -15.63 0.83
N ASN A 53 0.73 -15.12 1.78
CA ASN A 53 -0.06 -13.90 1.60
C ASN A 53 0.78 -12.65 1.81
N ARG A 54 0.79 -11.76 0.83
CA ARG A 54 1.53 -10.50 0.85
C ARG A 54 0.84 -9.39 1.64
N GLY A 55 -0.49 -9.37 1.65
CA GLY A 55 -1.29 -8.24 2.08
C GLY A 55 -1.67 -8.25 3.56
N ASN A 56 -1.24 -9.23 4.32
CA ASN A 56 -1.69 -9.39 5.70
C ASN A 56 -0.58 -8.96 6.66
N ASP A 57 -0.60 -7.69 7.06
CA ASP A 57 0.32 -7.10 8.05
C ASP A 57 -0.19 -7.27 9.48
N GLU A 58 -1.25 -8.06 9.68
CA GLU A 58 -1.77 -8.34 11.02
C GLU A 58 -0.69 -9.00 11.88
N SER A 59 -0.42 -8.38 13.00
CA SER A 59 0.40 -9.01 14.04
C SER A 59 -0.25 -10.32 14.47
N PRO A 60 0.50 -11.43 14.55
CA PRO A 60 -0.07 -12.69 14.98
C PRO A 60 -0.70 -12.53 16.37
N ASP A 61 -1.91 -13.08 16.53
CA ASP A 61 -2.60 -13.11 17.81
C ASP A 61 -1.73 -13.76 18.88
N THR A 62 -1.83 -13.23 20.09
CA THR A 62 -1.17 -13.82 21.25
C THR A 62 -2.04 -14.95 21.77
N ILE A 63 -1.80 -16.16 21.26
CA ILE A 63 -2.59 -17.34 21.64
C ILE A 63 -1.89 -18.12 22.75
N ALA A 64 -2.66 -18.50 23.76
CA ALA A 64 -2.20 -19.38 24.81
C ALA A 64 -1.91 -20.78 24.25
N THR A 65 -0.72 -21.30 24.52
CA THR A 65 -0.26 -22.62 24.11
C THR A 65 0.28 -23.41 25.32
N LEU A 66 0.60 -24.68 25.14
CA LEU A 66 1.20 -25.51 26.18
C LEU A 66 2.73 -25.32 26.29
N GLU A 67 3.29 -24.37 25.57
CA GLU A 67 4.72 -24.07 25.61
C GLU A 67 5.12 -23.45 26.95
N LEU A 68 6.11 -24.02 27.59
CA LEU A 68 6.57 -23.59 28.89
C LEU A 68 7.13 -22.16 28.88
N ASN A 69 6.69 -21.32 29.82
CA ASN A 69 7.15 -19.93 29.98
C ASN A 69 6.94 -19.02 28.75
N ARG A 70 5.97 -19.35 27.87
CA ARG A 70 5.66 -18.51 26.72
C ARG A 70 4.59 -17.49 27.03
N TRP A 71 3.59 -17.83 27.77
CA TRP A 71 2.42 -16.99 28.01
C TRP A 71 2.18 -16.73 29.49
N VAL A 72 1.45 -15.66 29.78
CA VAL A 72 1.11 -15.21 31.12
C VAL A 72 -0.41 -15.02 31.27
N LEU A 73 -0.91 -15.10 32.50
CA LEU A 73 -2.34 -14.93 32.80
C LEU A 73 -2.67 -13.46 33.18
N ASP A 74 -2.29 -12.53 32.29
CA ASP A 74 -2.53 -11.10 32.51
C ASP A 74 -3.61 -10.54 31.58
N GLY A 75 -4.28 -11.40 30.79
CA GLY A 75 -5.30 -11.04 29.83
C GLY A 75 -4.78 -10.70 28.44
N SER A 76 -3.46 -10.67 28.21
CA SER A 76 -2.86 -10.41 26.89
C SER A 76 -2.91 -11.61 25.95
N PHE A 77 -3.22 -12.81 26.45
CA PHE A 77 -3.31 -14.04 25.68
C PHE A 77 -4.76 -14.51 25.57
N THR A 78 -5.16 -14.91 24.39
CA THR A 78 -6.49 -15.46 24.09
C THR A 78 -6.44 -16.99 23.95
N ILE A 79 -7.57 -17.64 24.20
CA ILE A 79 -7.73 -19.06 23.90
C ILE A 79 -8.03 -19.18 22.40
N ARG A 80 -7.37 -20.16 21.75
CA ARG A 80 -7.60 -20.42 20.33
C ARG A 80 -9.07 -20.76 20.06
N PRO A 81 -9.68 -20.13 19.05
CA PRO A 81 -10.99 -20.53 18.58
C PRO A 81 -10.99 -21.99 18.11
N SER A 82 -12.03 -22.72 18.43
CA SER A 82 -12.20 -24.12 17.99
C SER A 82 -12.52 -24.22 16.50
N ASP A 83 -13.24 -23.24 15.94
CA ASP A 83 -13.55 -23.18 14.53
C ASP A 83 -12.37 -22.55 13.75
N PRO A 84 -11.81 -23.24 12.74
CA PRO A 84 -10.80 -22.67 11.88
C PRO A 84 -11.22 -21.37 11.17
N ALA A 85 -12.50 -21.17 10.91
CA ALA A 85 -13.01 -19.94 10.28
C ALA A 85 -12.92 -18.72 11.21
N ASP A 86 -12.94 -18.92 12.52
CA ASP A 86 -12.83 -17.86 13.52
C ASP A 86 -11.37 -17.52 13.89
N ARG A 87 -10.40 -18.23 13.32
CA ARG A 87 -8.96 -17.99 13.53
C ARG A 87 -8.47 -16.77 12.74
N ARG A 88 -9.18 -15.66 12.89
CA ARG A 88 -8.78 -14.38 12.31
C ARG A 88 -7.58 -13.83 13.10
N GLY A 89 -6.65 -13.20 12.42
CA GLY A 89 -5.45 -12.63 13.02
C GLY A 89 -4.28 -13.61 13.20
N GLN A 90 -4.48 -14.91 13.03
CA GLN A 90 -3.38 -15.87 13.00
C GLN A 90 -2.73 -15.86 11.62
N VAL A 91 -1.45 -15.54 11.60
CA VAL A 91 -0.68 -15.39 10.36
C VAL A 91 0.36 -16.51 10.30
N GLY A 92 0.38 -17.23 9.19
CA GLY A 92 1.46 -18.15 8.88
C GLY A 92 1.23 -19.59 9.32
N TRP A 93 2.32 -20.33 9.39
CA TRP A 93 2.36 -21.73 9.81
C TRP A 93 2.94 -21.86 11.22
N GLU A 94 2.28 -22.63 12.05
CA GLU A 94 2.71 -22.99 13.39
C GLU A 94 2.86 -24.52 13.46
N GLY A 95 4.06 -24.99 13.78
CA GLY A 95 4.36 -26.40 13.89
C GLY A 95 3.78 -27.03 15.16
N GLU A 96 3.87 -28.36 15.25
CA GLU A 96 3.36 -29.18 16.34
C GLU A 96 4.46 -29.61 17.32
N THR A 97 5.63 -29.92 16.77
CA THR A 97 6.75 -30.44 17.54
C THR A 97 7.49 -29.32 18.26
N LEU A 98 7.81 -29.58 19.56
CA LEU A 98 8.63 -28.67 20.36
C LEU A 98 10.12 -28.85 20.08
N SER A 99 10.86 -27.74 20.05
CA SER A 99 12.33 -27.78 20.01
C SER A 99 12.92 -28.43 21.27
N GLY A 100 14.00 -29.12 21.10
CA GLY A 100 14.82 -29.71 22.18
C GLY A 100 15.40 -28.66 23.13
N GLN A 101 16.04 -29.12 24.20
CA GLN A 101 16.71 -28.23 25.17
C GLN A 101 17.86 -27.43 24.56
N ASP A 102 18.47 -27.94 23.51
CA ASP A 102 19.51 -27.28 22.72
C ASP A 102 18.99 -26.51 21.52
N GLY A 103 17.65 -26.42 21.40
CA GLY A 103 16.94 -25.78 20.29
C GLY A 103 16.78 -26.66 19.04
N SER A 104 17.27 -27.90 19.02
CA SER A 104 17.17 -28.78 17.85
C SER A 104 15.74 -29.21 17.54
N PHE A 105 15.46 -29.47 16.25
CA PHE A 105 14.20 -30.01 15.75
C PHE A 105 14.41 -31.32 14.97
N SER A 106 13.34 -32.10 14.83
CA SER A 106 13.28 -33.26 13.94
C SER A 106 12.93 -32.87 12.49
N GLU A 107 13.45 -31.74 12.03
CA GLU A 107 13.30 -31.21 10.68
C GLU A 107 11.84 -30.92 10.23
N PRO A 108 11.04 -30.19 11.03
CA PRO A 108 9.75 -29.72 10.55
C PRO A 108 9.93 -28.81 9.34
N TYR A 109 9.07 -28.99 8.35
CA TYR A 109 9.12 -28.17 7.14
C TYR A 109 7.75 -27.71 6.68
N ILE A 110 7.76 -26.60 5.97
CA ILE A 110 6.63 -26.14 5.15
C ILE A 110 7.07 -26.07 3.69
N GLU A 111 6.23 -26.57 2.79
CA GLU A 111 6.44 -26.57 1.36
C GLU A 111 5.27 -25.87 0.67
N ILE A 112 5.60 -24.94 -0.23
CA ILE A 112 4.64 -24.18 -1.03
C ILE A 112 4.86 -24.55 -2.49
N ALA A 113 3.80 -25.08 -3.14
CA ALA A 113 3.79 -25.28 -4.57
C ALA A 113 3.25 -24.05 -5.28
N VAL A 114 3.92 -23.62 -6.35
CA VAL A 114 3.61 -22.42 -7.11
C VAL A 114 3.55 -22.68 -8.61
N SER A 115 2.89 -21.78 -9.32
CA SER A 115 2.90 -21.70 -10.78
C SER A 115 2.89 -20.24 -11.22
N ASN A 116 3.09 -20.01 -12.52
CA ASN A 116 3.13 -18.70 -13.16
C ASN A 116 4.29 -17.79 -12.72
N ILE A 117 5.36 -18.37 -12.22
CA ILE A 117 6.63 -17.67 -12.00
C ILE A 117 7.58 -18.10 -13.12
N GLU A 118 8.08 -17.15 -13.90
CA GLU A 118 9.05 -17.44 -14.96
C GLU A 118 10.48 -17.56 -14.40
N ILE A 119 10.87 -16.61 -13.55
CA ILE A 119 12.21 -16.54 -12.98
C ILE A 119 12.13 -16.23 -11.48
N LEU A 120 12.77 -17.04 -10.66
CA LEU A 120 12.90 -16.79 -9.22
C LEU A 120 14.37 -16.52 -8.88
N GLN A 121 14.65 -15.38 -8.28
CA GLN A 121 16.00 -14.96 -7.88
C GLN A 121 16.15 -14.72 -6.39
N ALA A 122 15.06 -14.73 -5.65
CA ALA A 122 15.07 -14.63 -4.19
C ALA A 122 13.91 -15.38 -3.56
N VAL A 123 14.09 -15.78 -2.31
CA VAL A 123 13.05 -16.27 -1.41
C VAL A 123 13.19 -15.53 -0.10
N THR A 124 12.08 -14.98 0.40
CA THR A 124 12.06 -14.31 1.69
C THR A 124 11.26 -15.11 2.70
N THR A 125 11.82 -15.34 3.87
CA THR A 125 11.12 -15.95 4.99
C THR A 125 11.04 -15.01 6.18
N GLN A 126 9.88 -14.95 6.83
CA GLN A 126 9.64 -14.13 8.00
C GLN A 126 9.13 -14.96 9.17
N PHE A 127 9.67 -14.68 10.33
CA PHE A 127 9.38 -15.34 11.60
C PHE A 127 8.79 -14.33 12.58
N SER A 128 8.23 -14.80 13.70
CA SER A 128 7.70 -13.92 14.73
C SER A 128 8.77 -12.97 15.27
N SER A 129 8.44 -11.70 15.37
CA SER A 129 9.30 -10.68 16.01
C SER A 129 9.17 -10.67 17.54
N LYS A 130 8.22 -11.45 18.11
CA LYS A 130 8.02 -11.54 19.55
C LYS A 130 9.16 -12.35 20.19
N SER A 131 9.86 -11.77 21.14
CA SER A 131 11.00 -12.42 21.82
C SER A 131 10.65 -13.75 22.48
N ALA A 132 9.42 -13.92 22.95
CA ALA A 132 8.92 -15.15 23.55
C ALA A 132 8.76 -16.31 22.56
N ASP A 133 8.61 -16.04 21.28
CA ASP A 133 8.43 -17.04 20.22
C ASP A 133 9.78 -17.61 19.74
N GLY A 134 10.83 -16.82 19.79
CA GLY A 134 12.13 -17.18 19.22
C GLY A 134 12.14 -17.11 17.67
N TYR A 135 13.23 -17.53 17.10
CA TYR A 135 13.47 -17.55 15.64
C TYR A 135 14.42 -18.70 15.28
N PRO A 136 14.46 -19.16 14.02
CA PRO A 136 15.39 -20.23 13.62
C PRO A 136 16.82 -19.71 13.60
N THR A 137 17.73 -20.45 14.23
CA THR A 137 19.18 -20.22 14.16
C THR A 137 19.81 -21.01 13.04
N GLU A 138 19.20 -22.14 12.66
CA GLU A 138 19.62 -22.97 11.54
C GLU A 138 18.40 -23.46 10.76
N PHE A 139 18.43 -23.29 9.44
CA PHE A 139 17.37 -23.75 8.53
C PHE A 139 17.89 -23.91 7.10
N GLU A 140 17.10 -24.57 6.27
CA GLU A 140 17.42 -24.80 4.86
C GLU A 140 16.26 -24.36 3.96
N ILE A 141 16.59 -23.77 2.83
CA ILE A 141 15.67 -23.50 1.73
C ILE A 141 16.05 -24.39 0.55
N HIS A 142 15.03 -25.02 -0.03
CA HIS A 142 15.14 -25.80 -1.24
C HIS A 142 14.16 -25.26 -2.28
N VAL A 143 14.57 -25.15 -3.55
CA VAL A 143 13.71 -24.72 -4.66
C VAL A 143 13.81 -25.72 -5.81
N TRP A 144 12.65 -26.13 -6.34
CA TRP A 144 12.52 -27.07 -7.44
C TRP A 144 11.90 -26.43 -8.68
N SER A 145 12.26 -26.99 -9.86
CA SER A 145 11.52 -26.84 -11.09
C SER A 145 11.13 -28.24 -11.57
N GLY A 146 9.85 -28.55 -11.60
CA GLY A 146 9.35 -29.90 -11.73
C GLY A 146 9.87 -30.80 -10.57
N ASP A 147 10.43 -31.93 -10.91
CA ASP A 147 11.04 -32.85 -9.94
C ASP A 147 12.54 -32.55 -9.64
N ASN A 148 13.12 -31.60 -10.35
CA ASN A 148 14.53 -31.29 -10.21
C ASN A 148 14.76 -30.27 -9.08
N LEU A 149 15.54 -30.64 -8.09
CA LEU A 149 16.05 -29.71 -7.07
C LEU A 149 17.16 -28.85 -7.70
N LEU A 150 16.88 -27.57 -7.90
CA LEU A 150 17.79 -26.65 -8.58
C LEU A 150 18.56 -25.74 -7.63
N TYR A 151 18.03 -25.50 -6.44
CA TYR A 151 18.70 -24.64 -5.47
C TYR A 151 18.53 -25.18 -4.06
N THR A 152 19.63 -25.11 -3.30
CA THR A 152 19.67 -25.42 -1.86
C THR A 152 20.55 -24.41 -1.15
N ARG A 153 20.04 -23.85 -0.06
CA ARG A 153 20.80 -22.95 0.81
C ARG A 153 20.58 -23.33 2.27
N ALA A 154 21.65 -23.66 2.95
CA ALA A 154 21.68 -23.76 4.41
C ALA A 154 22.05 -22.40 5.02
N VAL A 155 21.28 -21.99 6.01
CA VAL A 155 21.52 -20.79 6.82
C VAL A 155 21.87 -21.24 8.23
N THR A 156 22.99 -20.76 8.75
CA THR A 156 23.48 -21.07 10.10
C THR A 156 23.78 -19.78 10.87
N ASN A 157 23.71 -19.85 12.20
CA ASN A 157 23.93 -18.69 13.08
C ASN A 157 23.02 -17.50 12.77
N ASN A 158 21.83 -17.75 12.25
CA ASN A 158 20.87 -16.70 12.00
C ASN A 158 20.44 -16.01 13.32
N ARG A 159 20.22 -14.69 13.26
CA ARG A 159 19.75 -13.84 14.37
C ARG A 159 18.57 -12.95 13.96
N ASP A 160 18.15 -13.04 12.70
CA ASP A 160 17.14 -12.18 12.12
C ASP A 160 15.80 -12.91 12.04
N THR A 161 14.72 -12.16 12.21
CA THR A 161 13.36 -12.65 12.06
C THR A 161 12.80 -12.44 10.65
N SER A 162 13.52 -11.73 9.80
CA SER A 162 13.25 -11.62 8.36
C SER A 162 14.54 -11.92 7.61
N VAL A 163 14.51 -12.92 6.76
CA VAL A 163 15.72 -13.39 6.05
C VAL A 163 15.41 -13.46 4.56
N VAL A 164 16.18 -12.70 3.78
CA VAL A 164 16.19 -12.77 2.32
C VAL A 164 17.31 -13.71 1.88
N ILE A 165 16.97 -14.65 1.03
CA ILE A 165 17.89 -15.58 0.39
C ILE A 165 17.87 -15.28 -1.09
N ASP A 166 18.90 -14.64 -1.58
CA ASP A 166 19.10 -14.19 -2.95
C ASP A 166 20.40 -14.73 -3.57
N GLY A 167 20.78 -14.21 -4.74
CA GLY A 167 22.01 -14.61 -5.43
C GLY A 167 21.91 -15.94 -6.17
N PHE A 168 20.70 -16.35 -6.55
CA PHE A 168 20.46 -17.54 -7.37
C PHE A 168 19.46 -17.22 -8.51
N THR A 169 19.35 -18.12 -9.46
CA THR A 169 18.33 -18.05 -10.51
C THR A 169 17.74 -19.43 -10.75
N VAL A 170 16.43 -19.56 -10.60
CA VAL A 170 15.67 -20.77 -10.94
C VAL A 170 14.59 -20.40 -11.93
N ASN A 171 14.66 -20.97 -13.13
CA ASN A 171 13.64 -20.78 -14.16
C ASN A 171 12.46 -21.72 -13.92
N TYR A 172 11.25 -21.19 -14.04
CA TYR A 172 9.98 -21.90 -13.87
C TYR A 172 9.94 -22.72 -12.57
N PRO A 173 10.10 -22.08 -11.39
CA PRO A 173 10.03 -22.77 -10.12
C PRO A 173 8.62 -23.37 -9.92
N THR A 174 8.56 -24.56 -9.36
CA THR A 174 7.29 -25.24 -9.07
C THR A 174 7.00 -25.36 -7.59
N ARG A 175 8.02 -25.32 -6.73
CA ARG A 175 7.85 -25.35 -5.27
C ARG A 175 9.10 -24.86 -4.56
N ALA A 176 8.87 -24.34 -3.35
CA ALA A 176 9.94 -24.08 -2.38
C ALA A 176 9.59 -24.70 -1.03
N ARG A 177 10.62 -25.21 -0.33
CA ARG A 177 10.50 -25.79 1.00
C ARG A 177 11.44 -25.07 1.96
N LEU A 178 10.91 -24.70 3.11
CA LEU A 178 11.67 -24.23 4.26
C LEU A 178 11.69 -25.32 5.32
N THR A 179 12.87 -25.83 5.67
CA THR A 179 13.09 -26.84 6.69
C THR A 179 13.83 -26.23 7.87
N ILE A 180 13.27 -26.33 9.06
CA ILE A 180 13.87 -25.78 10.28
C ILE A 180 14.72 -26.86 10.95
N LYS A 181 15.95 -26.50 11.28
CA LYS A 181 16.91 -27.41 11.96
C LYS A 181 17.07 -27.05 13.43
N LYS A 182 17.15 -25.74 13.75
CA LYS A 182 17.39 -25.27 15.10
C LYS A 182 16.73 -23.94 15.40
N TRP A 183 16.27 -23.80 16.62
CA TRP A 183 15.58 -22.62 17.13
C TRP A 183 16.39 -21.90 18.21
N SER A 184 16.18 -20.61 18.39
CA SER A 184 16.90 -19.78 19.37
C SER A 184 16.48 -20.05 20.82
N LEU A 185 15.30 -20.65 21.03
CA LEU A 185 14.75 -20.96 22.34
C LEU A 185 14.35 -22.43 22.41
N PRO A 186 14.54 -23.09 23.58
CA PRO A 186 14.05 -24.45 23.82
C PRO A 186 12.54 -24.46 24.05
N ASN A 187 11.92 -25.62 23.86
CA ASN A 187 10.50 -25.87 24.12
C ASN A 187 9.58 -24.87 23.39
N ARG A 188 9.88 -24.58 22.11
CA ARG A 188 9.07 -23.76 21.22
C ARG A 188 8.68 -24.55 19.99
N VAL A 189 7.47 -24.33 19.50
CA VAL A 189 7.08 -24.78 18.17
C VAL A 189 7.62 -23.82 17.10
N VAL A 190 7.76 -24.32 15.89
CA VAL A 190 8.12 -23.49 14.75
C VAL A 190 6.99 -22.50 14.44
N ARG A 191 7.34 -21.22 14.16
CA ARG A 191 6.41 -20.20 13.69
C ARG A 191 7.01 -19.49 12.50
N VAL A 192 6.41 -19.77 11.33
CA VAL A 192 6.77 -19.11 10.06
C VAL A 192 5.62 -18.21 9.67
N LEU A 193 5.82 -16.92 9.72
CA LEU A 193 4.78 -15.96 9.34
C LEU A 193 4.61 -15.91 7.83
N ARG A 194 5.73 -15.92 7.09
CA ARG A 194 5.71 -15.84 5.62
C ARG A 194 6.86 -16.61 4.99
N LEU A 195 6.57 -17.16 3.83
CA LEU A 195 7.54 -17.71 2.88
C LEU A 195 7.16 -17.19 1.49
N LEU A 196 7.84 -16.16 1.02
CA LEU A 196 7.53 -15.41 -0.18
C LEU A 196 8.48 -15.77 -1.32
N PHE A 197 7.95 -15.84 -2.53
CA PHE A 197 8.72 -16.05 -3.74
C PHE A 197 9.15 -14.70 -4.31
N GLY A 198 10.31 -14.24 -3.91
CA GLY A 198 10.87 -12.95 -4.27
C GLY A 198 11.59 -12.28 -3.10
N LEU A 199 12.09 -11.09 -3.36
CA LEU A 199 12.75 -10.25 -2.39
C LEU A 199 11.71 -9.39 -1.66
N TYR A 200 11.72 -9.44 -0.34
CA TYR A 200 10.90 -8.60 0.51
C TYR A 200 11.78 -8.02 1.61
N GLU A 201 12.05 -6.74 1.54
CA GLU A 201 12.93 -6.05 2.48
C GLU A 201 12.26 -4.84 3.11
N THR A 202 12.60 -4.57 4.35
CA THR A 202 12.24 -3.32 5.03
C THR A 202 13.46 -2.43 5.11
N TRP A 203 13.40 -1.28 4.46
CA TRP A 203 14.42 -0.24 4.54
C TRP A 203 14.06 0.73 5.66
N ASP A 204 14.92 0.82 6.62
CA ASP A 204 14.82 1.75 7.75
C ASP A 204 15.90 2.85 7.67
N THR A 205 16.08 3.59 8.73
CA THR A 205 17.08 4.67 8.83
C THR A 205 18.54 4.24 8.62
N LYS A 206 18.83 2.93 8.51
CA LYS A 206 20.18 2.45 8.21
C LYS A 206 20.48 2.52 6.72
N VAL A 207 19.47 2.33 5.89
CA VAL A 207 19.60 2.31 4.42
C VAL A 207 18.84 3.43 3.73
N LEU A 208 17.75 3.95 4.33
CA LEU A 208 17.03 5.12 3.83
C LEU A 208 17.80 6.41 4.11
N GLN A 209 18.03 7.19 3.08
CA GLN A 209 18.63 8.54 3.18
C GLN A 209 17.58 9.64 3.19
N SER A 210 16.54 9.54 2.35
CA SER A 210 15.38 10.44 2.37
C SER A 210 14.14 9.74 1.86
N VAL A 211 12.99 10.22 2.30
CA VAL A 211 11.66 9.89 1.78
C VAL A 211 10.87 11.19 1.72
N ASP A 212 10.47 11.60 0.53
CA ASP A 212 9.72 12.83 0.28
C ASP A 212 8.36 12.43 -0.31
N ILE A 213 7.28 12.73 0.41
CA ILE A 213 5.90 12.39 0.02
C ILE A 213 5.15 13.68 -0.27
N LEU A 214 4.56 13.76 -1.47
CA LEU A 214 3.60 14.79 -1.82
C LEU A 214 2.25 14.13 -2.08
N THR A 215 1.24 14.53 -1.32
CA THR A 215 -0.14 14.10 -1.53
C THR A 215 -0.99 15.26 -2.04
N GLU A 216 -1.78 15.00 -3.07
CA GLU A 216 -2.61 16.01 -3.70
C GLU A 216 -4.05 15.54 -3.83
N VAL A 217 -4.98 16.48 -3.75
CA VAL A 217 -6.39 16.29 -4.05
C VAL A 217 -6.92 17.50 -4.84
N THR A 218 -7.82 17.28 -5.78
CA THR A 218 -8.58 18.34 -6.44
C THR A 218 -10.07 18.05 -6.32
N PHE A 219 -10.86 19.09 -6.15
CA PHE A 219 -12.31 18.95 -5.98
C PHE A 219 -13.06 19.15 -7.29
N SER A 220 -12.52 19.93 -8.23
CA SER A 220 -13.16 20.25 -9.49
C SER A 220 -13.28 19.10 -10.47
N GLY A 221 -12.42 18.09 -10.34
CA GLY A 221 -12.28 17.05 -11.35
C GLY A 221 -11.76 17.54 -12.70
N LEU A 222 -11.22 18.76 -12.78
CA LEU A 222 -10.58 19.30 -14.00
C LEU A 222 -9.18 18.72 -14.21
N LYS A 223 -8.52 18.34 -13.13
CA LYS A 223 -7.25 17.61 -13.12
C LYS A 223 -7.42 16.27 -12.42
N ILE A 224 -6.51 15.36 -12.63
CA ILE A 224 -6.44 14.16 -11.83
C ILE A 224 -5.29 14.32 -10.84
N PRO A 225 -5.57 14.40 -9.54
CA PRO A 225 -4.54 14.46 -8.53
C PRO A 225 -3.99 13.04 -8.32
N TYR A 226 -2.72 12.94 -8.01
CA TYR A 226 -2.10 11.71 -7.53
C TYR A 226 -0.93 12.05 -6.62
N SER A 227 -0.66 11.15 -5.68
CA SER A 227 0.45 11.32 -4.75
C SER A 227 1.74 10.82 -5.37
N THR A 228 2.84 11.49 -5.04
CA THR A 228 4.18 11.09 -5.42
C THR A 228 5.03 10.79 -4.20
N CYS A 229 6.02 9.92 -4.37
CA CYS A 229 6.98 9.61 -3.32
C CYS A 229 8.36 9.46 -3.94
N ASP A 230 9.32 10.28 -3.51
CA ASP A 230 10.71 10.14 -3.90
C ASP A 230 11.49 9.51 -2.73
N ILE A 231 12.14 8.37 -3.00
CA ILE A 231 12.90 7.61 -2.00
C ILE A 231 14.35 7.54 -2.45
N ARG A 232 15.28 7.88 -1.55
CA ARG A 232 16.71 7.67 -1.76
C ARG A 232 17.22 6.60 -0.81
N VAL A 233 17.87 5.58 -1.37
CA VAL A 233 18.36 4.39 -0.67
C VAL A 233 19.86 4.24 -0.89
N GLU A 234 20.57 3.78 0.14
CA GLU A 234 21.99 3.40 0.03
C GLU A 234 22.16 2.18 -0.88
N ASN A 235 23.17 2.19 -1.77
CA ASN A 235 23.50 1.11 -2.71
C ASN A 235 25.00 0.77 -2.67
N LYS A 236 25.58 0.69 -1.49
CA LYS A 236 27.00 0.36 -1.31
C LYS A 236 27.37 -1.03 -1.78
N ASP A 237 26.43 -1.94 -1.74
CA ASP A 237 26.56 -3.33 -2.20
C ASP A 237 26.34 -3.51 -3.70
N HIS A 238 26.02 -2.41 -4.41
CA HIS A 238 25.75 -2.40 -5.87
C HIS A 238 24.60 -3.31 -6.32
N ARG A 239 23.67 -3.67 -5.44
CA ARG A 239 22.55 -4.58 -5.74
C ARG A 239 21.62 -4.05 -6.84
N PHE A 240 21.49 -2.73 -6.94
CA PHE A 240 20.65 -2.07 -7.97
C PHE A 240 21.45 -1.70 -9.23
N ASP A 241 22.73 -2.04 -9.31
CA ASP A 241 23.53 -1.77 -10.50
C ASP A 241 23.29 -2.87 -11.55
N PRO A 242 22.84 -2.53 -12.77
CA PRO A 242 22.56 -3.51 -13.85
C PRO A 242 23.75 -4.38 -14.21
N TYR A 243 24.95 -3.93 -13.95
CA TYR A 243 26.19 -4.62 -14.33
C TYR A 243 26.87 -5.34 -13.16
N ALA A 244 26.32 -5.27 -11.95
CA ALA A 244 26.86 -5.97 -10.81
C ALA A 244 26.56 -7.47 -10.89
N PRO A 245 27.48 -8.36 -10.41
CA PRO A 245 27.31 -9.81 -10.54
C PRO A 245 26.11 -10.36 -9.72
N ASN A 246 25.71 -9.68 -8.65
CA ASN A 246 24.60 -10.08 -7.77
C ASN A 246 23.46 -9.06 -7.82
N THR A 247 23.20 -8.50 -8.98
CA THR A 247 22.16 -7.49 -9.15
C THR A 247 20.76 -8.08 -9.03
N ILE A 248 19.87 -7.34 -8.40
CA ILE A 248 18.43 -7.60 -8.43
C ILE A 248 17.72 -6.81 -9.54
N PHE A 249 18.51 -6.08 -10.35
CA PHE A 249 18.00 -5.20 -11.40
C PHE A 249 17.06 -5.90 -12.38
N THR A 250 17.38 -7.13 -12.79
CA THR A 250 16.56 -7.90 -13.73
C THR A 250 15.24 -8.37 -13.15
N SER A 251 15.09 -8.32 -11.82
CA SER A 251 13.87 -8.69 -11.10
C SER A 251 13.01 -7.48 -10.77
N ILE A 252 13.48 -6.26 -11.05
CA ILE A 252 12.71 -5.05 -10.84
C ILE A 252 11.69 -4.93 -11.97
N GLU A 253 10.43 -4.99 -11.60
CA GLU A 253 9.31 -4.93 -12.54
C GLU A 253 8.92 -3.49 -12.88
N ASP A 254 8.32 -3.31 -14.06
CA ASP A 254 7.54 -2.11 -14.35
C ASP A 254 6.44 -1.97 -13.27
N ARG A 255 6.41 -0.83 -12.60
CA ARG A 255 5.51 -0.57 -11.47
C ARG A 255 5.82 -1.36 -10.21
N GLN A 256 7.11 -1.48 -9.91
CA GLN A 256 7.55 -2.02 -8.62
C GLN A 256 6.83 -1.35 -7.46
N ARG A 257 6.23 -2.16 -6.58
CA ARG A 257 5.49 -1.70 -5.41
C ARG A 257 6.43 -1.40 -4.25
N ILE A 258 6.26 -0.24 -3.63
CA ILE A 258 6.92 0.14 -2.38
C ILE A 258 5.87 0.67 -1.42
N VAL A 259 5.85 0.16 -0.19
CA VAL A 259 4.96 0.62 0.88
C VAL A 259 5.77 1.48 1.83
N VAL A 260 5.26 2.66 2.15
CA VAL A 260 5.89 3.58 3.10
C VAL A 260 5.09 3.61 4.39
N GLU A 261 5.78 3.59 5.52
CA GLU A 261 5.19 3.73 6.85
C GLU A 261 5.92 4.80 7.64
N LEU A 262 5.16 5.58 8.39
CA LEU A 262 5.63 6.68 9.20
C LEU A 262 5.51 6.30 10.68
N GLY A 263 6.60 6.30 11.40
CA GLY A 263 6.67 5.88 12.79
C GLY A 263 6.89 7.06 13.74
N LEU A 264 6.35 6.93 14.94
CA LEU A 264 6.58 7.89 16.02
C LEU A 264 6.92 7.13 17.30
N TYR A 265 7.99 7.54 17.99
CA TYR A 265 8.27 7.04 19.33
C TYR A 265 7.24 7.55 20.32
N LEU A 266 6.65 6.63 21.07
CA LEU A 266 5.75 6.92 22.18
C LEU A 266 6.53 7.13 23.48
N GLU A 267 5.87 7.61 24.51
CA GLU A 267 6.49 7.90 25.81
C GLU A 267 7.08 6.66 26.48
N ASP A 268 6.47 5.50 26.27
CA ASP A 268 6.94 4.20 26.78
C ASP A 268 8.16 3.65 26.04
N GLY A 269 8.63 4.33 24.98
CA GLY A 269 9.76 3.92 24.16
C GLY A 269 9.40 2.96 23.03
N THR A 270 8.13 2.59 22.88
CA THR A 270 7.66 1.83 21.71
C THR A 270 7.49 2.76 20.49
N VAL A 271 7.30 2.17 19.30
CA VAL A 271 7.06 2.93 18.08
C VAL A 271 5.70 2.53 17.52
N GLU A 272 4.83 3.50 17.35
CA GLU A 272 3.59 3.32 16.59
C GLU A 272 3.82 3.70 15.13
N TRP A 273 3.45 2.78 14.22
CA TRP A 273 3.62 2.95 12.78
C TRP A 273 2.27 3.25 12.13
N LEU A 274 2.22 4.31 11.34
CA LEU A 274 1.07 4.67 10.52
C LEU A 274 1.38 4.45 9.05
N PRO A 275 0.40 4.08 8.22
CA PRO A 275 0.58 3.93 6.80
C PRO A 275 0.89 5.30 6.15
N GLY A 276 2.00 5.36 5.42
CA GLY A 276 2.42 6.53 4.63
C GLY A 276 2.07 6.42 3.15
N GLY A 277 1.43 5.32 2.74
CA GLY A 277 0.97 5.06 1.40
C GLY A 277 1.67 3.91 0.68
N THR A 278 1.07 3.48 -0.41
CA THR A 278 1.62 2.48 -1.34
C THR A 278 1.92 3.14 -2.67
N TYR A 279 3.14 3.02 -3.12
CA TYR A 279 3.61 3.69 -4.32
C TYR A 279 4.15 2.67 -5.33
N TYR A 280 4.11 3.06 -6.59
CA TYR A 280 4.51 2.23 -7.71
C TYR A 280 5.56 2.96 -8.54
N GLN A 281 6.60 2.25 -8.92
CA GLN A 281 7.62 2.80 -9.81
C GLN A 281 7.00 3.18 -11.15
N GLN A 282 7.36 4.35 -11.64
CA GLN A 282 7.12 4.70 -13.03
C GLN A 282 8.25 4.09 -13.90
N SER A 283 7.92 3.67 -15.13
CA SER A 283 8.94 3.27 -16.10
C SER A 283 10.05 4.32 -16.19
N ALA A 284 11.29 3.94 -15.97
CA ALA A 284 12.48 4.80 -15.89
C ALA A 284 12.53 5.77 -14.69
N GLY A 285 11.79 5.50 -13.62
CA GLY A 285 11.70 6.35 -12.44
C GLY A 285 12.78 6.12 -11.37
N TRP A 286 13.89 5.46 -11.68
CA TRP A 286 14.98 5.29 -10.73
C TRP A 286 16.33 5.63 -11.34
N LYS A 287 17.23 6.19 -10.55
CA LYS A 287 18.54 6.66 -10.98
C LYS A 287 19.60 6.13 -10.02
N LEU A 288 20.67 5.59 -10.60
CA LEU A 288 21.90 5.31 -9.87
C LEU A 288 22.71 6.59 -9.75
N GLN A 289 23.08 6.95 -8.54
CA GLN A 289 23.98 8.08 -8.23
C GLN A 289 25.06 7.58 -7.28
N ASP A 290 26.23 7.30 -7.80
CA ASP A 290 27.34 6.76 -7.00
C ASP A 290 26.91 5.54 -6.16
N LEU A 291 26.87 5.71 -4.85
CA LEU A 291 26.49 4.67 -3.89
C LEU A 291 25.02 4.77 -3.43
N THR A 292 24.17 5.44 -4.21
CA THR A 292 22.76 5.60 -3.88
C THR A 292 21.86 5.34 -5.07
N VAL A 293 20.63 4.96 -4.80
CA VAL A 293 19.54 4.84 -5.78
C VAL A 293 18.42 5.77 -5.39
N GLU A 294 17.92 6.52 -6.33
CA GLU A 294 16.75 7.38 -6.18
C GLU A 294 15.58 6.79 -6.97
N TRP A 295 14.47 6.62 -6.31
CA TRP A 295 13.21 6.09 -6.84
C TRP A 295 12.17 7.19 -6.86
N SER A 296 11.63 7.47 -8.05
CA SER A 296 10.47 8.37 -8.19
C SER A 296 9.23 7.53 -8.42
N LEU A 297 8.31 7.60 -7.49
CA LEU A 297 7.16 6.74 -7.36
C LEU A 297 5.87 7.53 -7.43
N VAL A 298 4.79 6.88 -7.84
CA VAL A 298 3.43 7.43 -7.85
C VAL A 298 2.46 6.46 -7.17
N ASP A 299 1.35 6.97 -6.66
CA ASP A 299 0.29 6.14 -6.13
C ASP A 299 -0.50 5.38 -7.24
N VAL A 300 -1.52 4.65 -6.85
CA VAL A 300 -2.38 3.89 -7.78
C VAL A 300 -3.05 4.79 -8.82
N ILE A 301 -3.39 6.04 -8.46
CA ILE A 301 -4.02 7.00 -9.38
C ILE A 301 -3.00 7.45 -10.43
N GLY A 302 -1.77 7.77 -9.99
CA GLY A 302 -0.66 8.10 -10.89
C GLY A 302 -0.36 6.95 -11.88
N ALA A 303 -0.42 5.70 -11.42
CA ALA A 303 -0.28 4.54 -12.28
C ALA A 303 -1.39 4.45 -13.35
N LEU A 304 -2.63 4.83 -13.02
CA LEU A 304 -3.76 4.88 -13.95
C LEU A 304 -3.59 5.96 -15.03
N THR A 305 -2.93 7.08 -14.75
CA THR A 305 -2.83 8.21 -15.69
C THR A 305 -2.15 7.85 -17.02
N LYS A 306 -1.25 6.87 -17.01
CA LYS A 306 -0.49 6.45 -18.19
C LYS A 306 -1.12 5.27 -18.94
N ARG A 307 -2.11 4.59 -18.34
CA ARG A 307 -2.72 3.39 -18.91
C ARG A 307 -3.90 3.73 -19.80
N ASN A 308 -3.98 3.07 -20.97
CA ASN A 308 -5.16 3.16 -21.83
C ASN A 308 -6.32 2.40 -21.19
N PHE A 309 -7.50 2.98 -21.24
CA PHE A 309 -8.71 2.32 -20.78
C PHE A 309 -9.13 1.21 -21.76
N ILE A 310 -9.36 0.02 -21.22
CA ILE A 310 -9.85 -1.12 -22.00
C ILE A 310 -11.37 -1.10 -21.94
N VAL A 311 -12.00 -0.74 -23.05
CA VAL A 311 -13.47 -0.65 -23.13
C VAL A 311 -14.09 -2.05 -22.97
N PRO A 312 -14.91 -2.29 -21.94
CA PRO A 312 -15.53 -3.58 -21.73
C PRO A 312 -16.60 -3.87 -22.80
N GLU A 313 -16.86 -5.15 -23.09
CA GLU A 313 -17.88 -5.56 -24.05
C GLU A 313 -19.27 -5.05 -23.65
N THR A 314 -19.63 -5.23 -22.38
CA THR A 314 -20.84 -4.67 -21.78
C THR A 314 -20.46 -3.51 -20.87
N LEU A 315 -20.98 -2.32 -21.17
CA LEU A 315 -20.68 -1.13 -20.39
C LEU A 315 -21.35 -1.20 -19.00
N PRO A 316 -20.63 -0.82 -17.95
CA PRO A 316 -21.23 -0.68 -16.62
C PRO A 316 -22.35 0.38 -16.61
N THR A 317 -23.29 0.21 -15.69
CA THR A 317 -24.40 1.16 -15.48
C THR A 317 -24.34 1.83 -14.09
N LYS A 318 -23.41 1.41 -13.25
CA LYS A 318 -23.21 1.94 -11.90
C LYS A 318 -21.76 2.37 -11.72
N VAL A 319 -21.53 3.31 -10.80
CA VAL A 319 -20.19 3.82 -10.45
C VAL A 319 -19.25 2.70 -10.06
N SER A 320 -19.68 1.76 -9.21
CA SER A 320 -18.83 0.62 -8.80
C SER A 320 -18.33 -0.21 -9.97
N GLY A 321 -19.18 -0.47 -10.95
CA GLY A 321 -18.79 -1.21 -12.16
C GLY A 321 -17.82 -0.43 -13.05
N TRP A 322 -17.94 0.90 -13.14
CA TRP A 322 -16.99 1.73 -13.87
C TRP A 322 -15.62 1.75 -13.19
N VAL A 323 -15.59 1.87 -11.85
CA VAL A 323 -14.33 1.80 -11.09
C VAL A 323 -13.67 0.44 -11.29
N GLU A 324 -14.43 -0.67 -11.22
CA GLU A 324 -13.90 -2.02 -11.50
C GLU A 324 -13.29 -2.11 -12.91
N ALA A 325 -13.97 -1.60 -13.94
CA ALA A 325 -13.48 -1.63 -15.32
C ALA A 325 -12.19 -0.80 -15.49
N ILE A 326 -12.10 0.36 -14.83
CA ILE A 326 -10.91 1.21 -14.83
C ILE A 326 -9.74 0.46 -14.16
N MET A 327 -9.96 -0.13 -12.99
CA MET A 327 -8.92 -0.88 -12.27
C MET A 327 -8.50 -2.14 -13.01
N ALA A 328 -9.43 -2.88 -13.63
CA ALA A 328 -9.12 -4.04 -14.46
C ALA A 328 -8.23 -3.69 -15.65
N SER A 329 -8.32 -2.47 -16.17
CA SER A 329 -7.45 -1.98 -17.25
C SER A 329 -6.00 -1.77 -16.81
N LEU A 330 -5.74 -1.62 -15.51
CA LEU A 330 -4.39 -1.52 -14.96
C LEU A 330 -3.69 -2.89 -14.92
N GLY A 331 -4.45 -3.95 -14.75
CA GLY A 331 -3.99 -5.34 -14.72
C GLY A 331 -4.91 -6.20 -13.85
N THR A 332 -4.84 -7.53 -14.03
CA THR A 332 -5.69 -8.49 -13.29
C THR A 332 -5.51 -8.37 -11.79
N ASN A 333 -4.29 -8.12 -11.32
CA ASN A 333 -3.93 -7.98 -9.91
C ASN A 333 -4.50 -6.71 -9.26
N PHE A 334 -4.89 -5.73 -10.04
CA PHE A 334 -5.48 -4.48 -9.55
C PHE A 334 -7.00 -4.48 -9.59
N ARG A 335 -7.62 -5.47 -10.24
CA ARG A 335 -9.05 -5.49 -10.50
C ARG A 335 -9.92 -5.32 -9.24
N THR A 336 -9.48 -5.83 -8.11
CA THR A 336 -10.19 -5.79 -6.81
C THR A 336 -9.62 -4.75 -5.84
N ASN A 337 -8.55 -4.03 -6.23
CA ASN A 337 -7.85 -3.10 -5.34
C ASN A 337 -8.49 -1.72 -5.33
N TYR A 338 -9.79 -1.66 -5.03
CA TYR A 338 -10.54 -0.42 -4.92
C TYR A 338 -11.61 -0.46 -3.83
N ILE A 339 -11.96 0.71 -3.34
CA ILE A 339 -13.03 0.96 -2.39
C ILE A 339 -13.94 2.03 -2.99
N VAL A 340 -15.22 1.72 -3.18
CA VAL A 340 -16.23 2.70 -3.58
C VAL A 340 -17.18 2.88 -2.41
N GLU A 341 -17.24 4.09 -1.87
CA GLU A 341 -18.06 4.40 -0.70
C GLU A 341 -19.56 4.19 -0.98
N ASP A 342 -20.31 3.75 0.03
CA ASP A 342 -21.74 3.46 -0.06
C ASP A 342 -22.55 4.64 -0.60
N ALA A 343 -22.12 5.85 -0.31
CA ALA A 343 -22.78 7.08 -0.78
C ALA A 343 -22.75 7.26 -2.31
N VAL A 344 -21.85 6.57 -3.02
CA VAL A 344 -21.66 6.75 -4.47
C VAL A 344 -21.71 5.46 -5.28
N LYS A 345 -21.50 4.29 -4.69
CA LYS A 345 -21.33 3.01 -5.39
C LYS A 345 -22.48 2.64 -6.33
N ASP A 346 -23.72 2.95 -5.93
CA ASP A 346 -24.94 2.56 -6.64
C ASP A 346 -25.51 3.67 -7.52
N ILE A 347 -24.84 4.81 -7.64
CA ILE A 347 -25.27 5.88 -8.54
C ILE A 347 -25.25 5.35 -9.98
N SER A 348 -26.39 5.46 -10.66
CA SER A 348 -26.53 5.09 -12.07
C SER A 348 -25.86 6.15 -12.94
N ILE A 349 -24.99 5.70 -13.84
CA ILE A 349 -24.22 6.56 -14.74
C ILE A 349 -23.87 5.77 -16.01
N THR A 350 -23.94 6.41 -17.15
CA THR A 350 -23.74 5.78 -18.45
C THR A 350 -22.82 6.61 -19.32
N ALA A 351 -22.18 5.96 -20.28
CA ALA A 351 -21.43 6.59 -21.35
C ALA A 351 -21.59 5.73 -22.61
N THR A 352 -21.27 6.27 -23.78
CA THR A 352 -21.23 5.47 -25.01
C THR A 352 -19.84 4.97 -25.31
N LYS A 353 -19.71 3.85 -26.06
CA LYS A 353 -18.38 3.31 -26.44
C LYS A 353 -17.56 4.29 -27.26
N ASP A 354 -18.22 5.11 -28.07
CA ASP A 354 -17.53 6.10 -28.91
C ASP A 354 -16.92 7.23 -28.11
N ASP A 355 -17.55 7.66 -27.03
CA ASP A 355 -17.08 8.79 -26.20
C ASP A 355 -15.89 8.40 -25.30
N ILE A 356 -15.73 7.10 -25.02
CA ILE A 356 -14.71 6.58 -24.10
C ILE A 356 -13.56 5.82 -24.79
N LYS A 357 -13.68 5.57 -26.10
CA LYS A 357 -12.58 4.96 -26.84
C LYS A 357 -11.36 5.89 -26.80
N ASP A 358 -10.18 5.30 -26.77
CA ASP A 358 -8.88 5.99 -26.76
C ASP A 358 -8.61 6.87 -25.51
N LYS A 359 -9.46 6.80 -24.48
CA LYS A 359 -9.25 7.50 -23.23
C LYS A 359 -8.24 6.77 -22.36
N LYS A 360 -7.54 7.53 -21.51
CA LYS A 360 -6.69 6.98 -20.43
C LYS A 360 -7.55 6.59 -19.23
N CYS A 361 -7.09 5.60 -18.43
CA CYS A 361 -7.78 5.22 -17.18
C CYS A 361 -7.93 6.40 -16.22
N GLY A 362 -6.88 7.23 -16.10
CA GLY A 362 -6.93 8.44 -15.28
C GLY A 362 -7.99 9.43 -15.78
N GLU A 363 -8.13 9.66 -17.09
CA GLU A 363 -9.18 10.52 -17.64
C GLU A 363 -10.57 9.97 -17.35
N MET A 364 -10.77 8.64 -17.51
CA MET A 364 -12.03 7.99 -17.18
C MET A 364 -12.40 8.15 -15.70
N LEU A 365 -11.42 7.96 -14.81
CA LEU A 365 -11.62 8.15 -13.37
C LEU A 365 -12.00 9.61 -13.05
N ARG A 366 -11.30 10.57 -13.65
CA ARG A 366 -11.57 12.00 -13.50
C ARG A 366 -12.99 12.37 -13.97
N PHE A 367 -13.37 11.93 -15.16
CA PHE A 367 -14.69 12.19 -15.71
C PHE A 367 -15.79 11.59 -14.85
N LEU A 368 -15.61 10.34 -14.41
CA LEU A 368 -16.55 9.66 -13.52
C LEU A 368 -16.74 10.43 -12.21
N CYS A 369 -15.64 10.77 -11.56
CA CYS A 369 -15.67 11.48 -10.27
C CYS A 369 -16.29 12.86 -10.38
N MET A 370 -15.98 13.63 -11.43
CA MET A 370 -16.59 14.92 -11.70
C MET A 370 -18.12 14.80 -11.86
N ALA A 371 -18.60 13.84 -12.67
CA ALA A 371 -20.02 13.68 -12.96
C ALA A 371 -20.87 13.34 -11.73
N ILE A 372 -20.28 12.68 -10.73
CA ILE A 372 -20.99 12.29 -9.49
C ILE A 372 -20.65 13.18 -8.30
N ASN A 373 -19.84 14.22 -8.50
CA ASN A 373 -19.35 15.09 -7.44
C ASN A 373 -18.67 14.28 -6.32
N ALA A 374 -17.76 13.39 -6.71
CA ALA A 374 -16.89 12.61 -5.84
C ALA A 374 -15.43 12.87 -6.20
N TRP A 375 -14.50 12.34 -5.43
CA TRP A 375 -13.09 12.52 -5.67
C TRP A 375 -12.32 11.22 -5.38
N PRO A 376 -11.31 10.93 -6.20
CA PRO A 376 -10.47 9.78 -6.02
C PRO A 376 -9.31 10.12 -5.07
N ARG A 377 -8.92 9.16 -4.25
CA ARG A 377 -7.74 9.22 -3.40
C ARG A 377 -7.16 7.82 -3.21
N GLN A 378 -5.93 7.74 -2.78
CA GLN A 378 -5.39 6.50 -2.25
C GLN A 378 -5.91 6.30 -0.81
N ASP A 379 -6.34 5.11 -0.48
CA ASP A 379 -6.50 4.67 0.90
C ASP A 379 -5.13 4.25 1.42
N PHE A 380 -4.58 4.97 2.38
CA PHE A 380 -3.21 4.73 2.83
C PHE A 380 -3.03 3.39 3.54
N ALA A 381 -4.07 2.90 4.23
CA ALA A 381 -3.99 1.64 4.94
C ALA A 381 -3.88 0.43 4.00
N THR A 382 -4.56 0.47 2.87
CA THR A 382 -4.62 -0.66 1.93
C THR A 382 -3.80 -0.42 0.65
N GLY A 383 -3.49 0.82 0.32
CA GLY A 383 -2.93 1.21 -0.98
C GLY A 383 -3.95 1.19 -2.12
N TYR A 384 -5.23 0.97 -1.84
CA TYR A 384 -6.30 0.86 -2.83
C TYR A 384 -6.79 2.21 -3.33
N LEU A 385 -7.33 2.23 -4.53
CA LEU A 385 -8.08 3.38 -5.01
C LEU A 385 -9.37 3.51 -4.18
N ARG A 386 -9.58 4.65 -3.54
CA ARG A 386 -10.85 4.99 -2.88
C ARG A 386 -11.57 6.08 -3.67
N VAL A 387 -12.84 5.86 -3.95
CA VAL A 387 -13.73 6.84 -4.60
C VAL A 387 -14.90 7.13 -3.66
N GLY A 388 -15.08 8.39 -3.29
CA GLY A 388 -16.09 8.77 -2.32
C GLY A 388 -16.39 10.27 -2.29
N LYS A 389 -17.24 10.66 -1.35
CA LYS A 389 -17.52 12.06 -1.04
C LYS A 389 -16.41 12.66 -0.18
N LEU A 390 -16.34 13.98 -0.17
CA LEU A 390 -15.48 14.69 0.77
C LEU A 390 -15.90 14.34 2.21
N ALA A 391 -14.93 13.93 3.02
CA ALA A 391 -15.17 13.76 4.45
C ALA A 391 -15.48 15.13 5.08
N GLN A 392 -16.43 15.13 6.03
CA GLN A 392 -16.79 16.33 6.80
C GLN A 392 -16.31 16.24 8.25
N ASP A 393 -15.50 15.23 8.55
CA ASP A 393 -14.98 15.04 9.88
C ASP A 393 -13.92 16.09 10.20
N GLU A 394 -13.96 16.63 11.41
CA GLU A 394 -12.92 17.52 11.90
C GLU A 394 -11.62 16.74 12.02
N GLY A 395 -10.61 17.23 11.35
CA GLY A 395 -9.24 16.71 11.42
C GLY A 395 -8.46 17.34 12.57
N ASN A 396 -7.16 17.17 12.52
CA ASN A 396 -6.24 17.73 13.51
C ASN A 396 -6.21 19.24 13.50
N ARG A 397 -6.00 19.84 14.67
CA ARG A 397 -5.76 21.28 14.81
C ARG A 397 -4.28 21.59 14.68
N ILE A 398 -3.94 22.53 13.82
CA ILE A 398 -2.60 23.09 13.70
C ILE A 398 -2.52 24.30 14.64
N THR A 399 -1.81 24.13 15.74
CA THR A 399 -1.63 25.17 16.76
C THR A 399 -0.45 26.06 16.45
N LEU A 400 -0.40 27.26 17.04
CA LEU A 400 0.72 28.19 16.87
C LEU A 400 2.07 27.56 17.28
N ASP A 401 2.10 26.71 18.29
CA ASP A 401 3.30 26.01 18.77
C ASP A 401 3.82 24.96 17.77
N ASN A 402 2.97 24.49 16.87
CA ASN A 402 3.32 23.52 15.85
C ASN A 402 3.63 24.14 14.48
N MET A 403 3.49 25.45 14.33
CA MET A 403 3.81 26.16 13.09
C MET A 403 5.24 26.69 13.10
N TYR A 404 5.87 26.65 11.94
CA TYR A 404 7.16 27.32 11.71
C TYR A 404 6.97 28.76 11.23
N GLU A 405 5.87 29.02 10.52
CA GLU A 405 5.51 30.30 9.94
C GLU A 405 4.00 30.51 10.04
N TYR A 406 3.55 31.75 10.12
CA TYR A 406 2.10 32.05 10.07
C TYR A 406 1.51 31.63 8.73
N PRO A 407 0.20 31.26 8.70
CA PRO A 407 -0.48 30.92 7.47
C PRO A 407 -0.42 32.07 6.45
N GLU A 408 0.05 31.76 5.26
CA GLU A 408 -0.04 32.64 4.11
C GLU A 408 -1.35 32.38 3.38
N MET A 409 -2.09 33.44 3.08
CA MET A 409 -3.35 33.36 2.35
C MET A 409 -3.16 33.86 0.93
N SER A 410 -3.64 33.07 -0.05
CA SER A 410 -3.74 33.49 -1.44
C SER A 410 -5.19 33.38 -1.94
N ALA A 411 -5.57 34.23 -2.89
CA ALA A 411 -6.81 34.02 -3.63
C ALA A 411 -6.62 32.87 -4.61
N ASN A 412 -7.67 32.09 -4.82
CA ASN A 412 -7.71 31.14 -5.92
C ASN A 412 -7.92 31.90 -7.25
N ASP A 413 -7.63 31.24 -8.37
CA ASP A 413 -7.87 31.81 -9.69
C ASP A 413 -9.36 32.09 -9.88
N ASP A 414 -9.64 33.27 -10.45
CA ASP A 414 -11.00 33.67 -10.80
C ASP A 414 -11.40 33.07 -12.14
N ILE A 415 -12.65 32.61 -12.25
CA ILE A 415 -13.23 32.13 -13.51
C ILE A 415 -14.53 32.91 -13.83
N ALA A 416 -14.70 33.25 -15.11
CA ALA A 416 -15.87 33.93 -15.60
C ALA A 416 -17.07 32.99 -15.72
N ASP A 417 -16.86 31.85 -16.34
CA ASP A 417 -17.89 30.86 -16.60
C ASP A 417 -17.33 29.45 -16.77
N ILE A 418 -18.23 28.46 -16.69
CA ILE A 418 -17.94 27.03 -16.95
C ILE A 418 -19.01 26.53 -17.91
N THR A 419 -18.61 26.13 -19.10
CA THR A 419 -19.47 25.57 -20.14
C THR A 419 -19.33 24.07 -20.21
N PHE A 420 -20.41 23.32 -20.07
CA PHE A 420 -20.46 21.86 -20.27
C PHE A 420 -21.05 21.55 -21.64
N LYS A 421 -20.40 20.68 -22.37
CA LYS A 421 -20.95 20.06 -23.58
C LYS A 421 -21.86 18.92 -23.20
N LEU A 422 -23.06 18.90 -23.80
CA LEU A 422 -24.10 17.91 -23.58
C LEU A 422 -24.36 17.10 -24.87
N ASP A 423 -25.24 16.12 -24.79
CA ASP A 423 -25.65 15.33 -25.94
C ASP A 423 -26.28 16.24 -27.05
N ASN A 424 -26.16 15.78 -28.28
CA ASN A 424 -26.67 16.46 -29.48
C ASN A 424 -26.07 17.87 -29.74
N ASN A 425 -24.83 18.09 -29.35
CA ASN A 425 -24.09 19.36 -29.46
C ASN A 425 -24.78 20.51 -28.71
N ASN A 426 -25.58 20.23 -27.70
CA ASN A 426 -26.08 21.26 -26.79
C ASN A 426 -24.97 21.64 -25.80
N GLU A 427 -25.07 22.87 -25.31
CA GLU A 427 -24.15 23.39 -24.29
C GLU A 427 -24.94 24.06 -23.17
N VAL A 428 -24.43 24.01 -21.96
CA VAL A 428 -24.95 24.78 -20.82
C VAL A 428 -23.81 25.50 -20.12
N THR A 429 -24.00 26.78 -19.88
CA THR A 429 -23.01 27.65 -19.24
C THR A 429 -23.46 28.06 -17.84
N PHE A 430 -22.61 28.00 -16.89
CA PHE A 430 -22.82 28.46 -15.52
C PHE A 430 -21.84 29.59 -15.22
N SER A 431 -22.31 30.64 -14.55
CA SER A 431 -21.47 31.75 -14.11
C SER A 431 -20.43 31.26 -13.10
N GLY A 432 -19.22 31.73 -13.26
CA GLY A 432 -18.10 31.46 -12.32
C GLY A 432 -18.17 32.34 -11.07
N ASN A 433 -17.06 32.37 -10.33
CA ASN A 433 -16.92 33.19 -9.11
C ASN A 433 -16.64 34.67 -9.39
N ASN A 434 -16.14 35.00 -10.57
CA ASN A 434 -15.91 36.40 -11.00
C ASN A 434 -16.20 36.55 -12.50
N THR A 435 -17.34 37.12 -12.83
CA THR A 435 -17.78 37.31 -14.23
C THR A 435 -16.93 38.29 -15.02
N GLU A 436 -16.05 39.05 -14.38
CA GLU A 436 -15.11 39.99 -15.04
C GLU A 436 -13.76 39.29 -15.34
N SER A 437 -13.57 38.02 -14.94
CA SER A 437 -12.38 37.24 -15.27
C SER A 437 -12.29 36.96 -16.77
N GLU A 438 -11.08 36.86 -17.29
CA GLU A 438 -10.84 36.43 -18.68
C GLU A 438 -10.78 34.89 -18.83
N VAL A 439 -10.88 34.14 -17.72
CA VAL A 439 -10.75 32.69 -17.70
C VAL A 439 -12.12 32.03 -17.80
N SER A 440 -12.39 31.36 -18.90
CA SER A 440 -13.56 30.50 -19.11
C SER A 440 -13.16 29.05 -19.24
N LEU A 441 -13.92 28.15 -18.63
CA LEU A 441 -13.66 26.73 -18.67
C LEU A 441 -14.64 26.00 -19.59
N SER A 442 -14.14 25.05 -20.39
CA SER A 442 -14.99 24.17 -21.21
C SER A 442 -14.78 22.72 -20.79
N VAL A 443 -15.85 22.02 -20.47
CA VAL A 443 -15.85 20.64 -20.00
C VAL A 443 -16.58 19.74 -21.00
N ASP A 444 -15.86 18.76 -21.53
CA ASP A 444 -16.37 17.69 -22.37
C ASP A 444 -16.20 16.37 -21.59
N ASN A 445 -17.32 15.88 -21.03
CA ASN A 445 -17.29 14.74 -20.11
C ASN A 445 -18.28 13.66 -20.56
N PRO A 446 -17.82 12.44 -20.92
CA PRO A 446 -18.66 11.38 -21.47
C PRO A 446 -19.76 10.85 -20.53
N PHE A 447 -19.78 11.28 -19.27
CA PHE A 447 -20.77 10.93 -18.27
C PHE A 447 -21.77 12.05 -17.97
N ILE A 448 -21.68 13.19 -18.64
CA ILE A 448 -22.56 14.36 -18.43
C ILE A 448 -23.40 14.55 -19.70
N HIS A 449 -24.67 14.14 -19.66
CA HIS A 449 -25.55 14.11 -20.81
C HIS A 449 -26.61 15.20 -20.76
N THR A 450 -26.98 15.63 -19.56
CA THR A 450 -28.07 16.57 -19.33
C THR A 450 -27.65 17.79 -18.52
N GLU A 451 -28.44 18.88 -18.60
CA GLU A 451 -28.22 20.05 -17.75
C GLU A 451 -28.28 19.71 -16.26
N ALA A 452 -29.10 18.72 -15.86
CA ALA A 452 -29.19 18.28 -14.48
C ALA A 452 -27.88 17.61 -14.01
N ASP A 453 -27.18 16.88 -14.88
CA ASP A 453 -25.88 16.28 -14.56
C ASP A 453 -24.79 17.38 -14.49
N ALA A 454 -24.81 18.32 -15.43
CA ALA A 454 -23.89 19.44 -15.42
C ALA A 454 -24.06 20.32 -14.16
N ARG A 455 -25.30 20.52 -13.69
CA ARG A 455 -25.60 21.26 -12.44
C ARG A 455 -24.99 20.55 -11.19
N LYS A 456 -24.93 19.23 -11.18
CA LYS A 456 -24.25 18.50 -10.10
C LYS A 456 -22.72 18.68 -10.20
N ALA A 457 -22.17 18.51 -11.39
CA ALA A 457 -20.73 18.57 -11.62
C ALA A 457 -20.14 19.97 -11.36
N VAL A 458 -20.86 21.03 -11.69
CA VAL A 458 -20.38 22.41 -11.52
C VAL A 458 -20.12 22.78 -10.07
N ILE A 459 -20.82 22.15 -9.11
CA ILE A 459 -20.66 22.41 -7.67
C ILE A 459 -19.22 22.22 -7.23
N SER A 460 -18.58 21.11 -7.64
CA SER A 460 -17.18 20.84 -7.33
C SER A 460 -16.24 21.87 -7.95
N CYS A 461 -16.49 22.26 -9.19
CA CYS A 461 -15.69 23.27 -9.87
C CYS A 461 -15.78 24.63 -9.14
N LEU A 462 -16.99 25.08 -8.84
CA LEU A 462 -17.19 26.34 -8.12
C LEU A 462 -16.61 26.32 -6.71
N PHE A 463 -16.63 25.17 -6.05
CA PHE A 463 -16.02 25.01 -4.73
C PHE A 463 -14.50 25.23 -4.78
N GLU A 464 -13.81 24.66 -5.78
CA GLU A 464 -12.36 24.80 -5.93
C GLU A 464 -11.94 26.25 -6.26
N TYR A 465 -12.68 26.93 -7.12
CA TYR A 465 -12.34 28.29 -7.55
C TYR A 465 -12.91 29.39 -6.65
N GLY A 466 -13.98 29.13 -5.92
CA GLY A 466 -14.64 30.13 -5.08
C GLY A 466 -14.00 30.35 -3.72
N GLY A 467 -12.97 29.60 -3.37
CA GLY A 467 -12.35 29.64 -2.06
C GLY A 467 -11.12 30.53 -1.97
N ARG A 468 -10.43 30.41 -0.84
CA ARG A 468 -9.10 30.96 -0.61
C ARG A 468 -8.16 29.85 -0.23
N SER A 469 -6.94 29.90 -0.73
CA SER A 469 -5.89 28.93 -0.37
C SER A 469 -5.08 29.44 0.81
N PHE A 470 -4.71 28.54 1.70
CA PHE A 470 -3.83 28.80 2.81
C PHE A 470 -2.62 27.88 2.71
N SER A 471 -1.43 28.46 2.81
CA SER A 471 -0.17 27.72 2.95
C SER A 471 0.26 27.76 4.40
N VAL A 472 0.46 26.62 5.00
CA VAL A 472 0.88 26.47 6.40
C VAL A 472 2.09 25.57 6.48
N LYS A 473 3.19 26.07 7.04
CA LYS A 473 4.38 25.26 7.36
C LYS A 473 4.33 24.87 8.83
N SER A 474 4.17 23.59 9.08
CA SER A 474 4.07 23.06 10.44
C SER A 474 4.96 21.84 10.63
N ARG A 475 5.08 21.39 11.89
CA ARG A 475 5.75 20.13 12.23
C ARG A 475 5.11 18.90 11.58
N GLY A 476 3.93 19.07 10.97
CA GLY A 476 3.14 18.01 10.35
C GLY A 476 2.56 17.00 11.36
N ASN A 477 1.49 16.35 10.97
CA ASN A 477 0.95 15.20 11.70
C ASN A 477 0.77 14.06 10.69
N PRO A 478 1.49 12.94 10.84
CA PRO A 478 1.41 11.82 9.92
C PRO A 478 0.05 11.14 9.85
N SER A 479 -0.85 11.40 10.83
CA SER A 479 -2.22 10.86 10.80
C SER A 479 -3.17 11.65 9.90
N SER A 480 -2.76 12.85 9.43
CA SER A 480 -3.56 13.68 8.52
C SER A 480 -3.56 13.12 7.11
N GLU A 481 -4.72 13.11 6.49
CA GLU A 481 -4.90 12.70 5.09
C GLU A 481 -5.38 13.88 4.24
N CYS A 482 -5.11 13.83 2.94
CA CYS A 482 -5.71 14.77 2.00
C CYS A 482 -7.23 14.68 2.03
N GLY A 483 -7.89 15.85 2.17
CA GLY A 483 -9.34 15.95 2.30
C GLY A 483 -9.85 16.06 3.73
N ASP A 484 -9.00 15.91 4.74
CA ASP A 484 -9.37 16.21 6.12
C ASP A 484 -9.61 17.71 6.31
N ILE A 485 -10.60 18.06 7.14
CA ILE A 485 -10.86 19.45 7.55
C ILE A 485 -9.97 19.75 8.75
N GLN A 486 -9.08 20.71 8.62
CA GLN A 486 -8.15 21.09 9.68
C GLN A 486 -8.46 22.49 10.20
N ALA A 487 -8.52 22.62 11.53
CA ALA A 487 -8.52 23.91 12.18
C ALA A 487 -7.09 24.47 12.25
N VAL A 488 -6.91 25.72 11.88
CA VAL A 488 -5.60 26.40 11.90
C VAL A 488 -5.71 27.61 12.81
N ASP A 489 -4.84 27.67 13.83
CA ASP A 489 -4.79 28.82 14.74
C ASP A 489 -4.25 30.04 14.02
N THR A 490 -4.81 31.19 14.37
CA THR A 490 -4.32 32.50 13.93
C THR A 490 -4.03 33.38 15.14
N GLN A 491 -3.31 34.45 14.95
CA GLN A 491 -3.03 35.42 16.03
C GLN A 491 -4.26 36.20 16.49
N PHE A 492 -5.35 36.16 15.73
CA PHE A 492 -6.53 36.99 15.96
C PHE A 492 -7.79 36.15 16.01
#